data_ecef66e8d9e332748c93b053c2f18090
#
_entry.id   ecef66e8d9e332748c93b053c2f18090
#
_cell.length_a   1.000
_cell.length_b   1.000
_cell.length_c   1.000
_cell.angle_alpha   90.00
_cell.angle_beta   90.00
_cell.angle_gamma   90.00
#
_symmetry.space_group_name_H-M   'P 1'
#
loop_
_entity.id
_entity.type
_entity.pdbx_description
1 polymer ?
#
loop_
_entity_poly.entity_id
_entity_poly.type
_entity_poly.pdbx_seq_one_letter_code
_entity_poly.pdbx_strand_id
1 'polypeptide(L)'
;LIGGGEVSIPDEIKEDVYDLGFLDIQDKYDACAGSVCLCQPSKNESFSIVIMESWLCERPVLVHKACNVTSNFAKESNSGLYFNDYFEFEGCVNYYVNNPDIAAAMGKTGRQFVLDNYKWDVIVKRFLDFFEV
;
A
#
# COMPACT_ATOMS: atom_id res chain seq x y z
N LEU A 1 -1.41 -13.31 -2.52
CA LEU A 1 -2.17 -12.88 -1.34
C LEU A 1 -1.36 -13.19 -0.09
N ILE A 2 -1.37 -12.30 0.89
CA ILE A 2 -0.68 -12.48 2.18
C ILE A 2 -1.66 -12.08 3.28
N GLY A 3 -1.83 -12.95 4.28
CA GLY A 3 -2.73 -12.73 5.43
C GLY A 3 -3.59 -13.93 5.73
N GLY A 4 -4.48 -13.79 6.72
CA GLY A 4 -5.42 -14.83 7.09
C GLY A 4 -6.79 -14.62 6.47
N GLY A 5 -7.54 -15.69 6.36
CA GLY A 5 -8.90 -15.74 5.82
C GLY A 5 -9.05 -16.83 4.76
N GLU A 6 -10.27 -17.19 4.48
CA GLU A 6 -10.57 -18.11 3.39
C GLU A 6 -10.88 -17.28 2.12
N VAL A 7 -10.09 -17.48 1.07
CA VAL A 7 -10.30 -16.85 -0.23
C VAL A 7 -10.61 -17.94 -1.26
N SER A 8 -11.78 -17.85 -1.90
CA SER A 8 -12.10 -18.71 -3.01
C SER A 8 -11.48 -18.16 -4.29
N ILE A 9 -10.46 -18.83 -4.79
CA ILE A 9 -9.81 -18.48 -6.05
C ILE A 9 -10.47 -19.31 -7.16
N PRO A 10 -11.07 -18.66 -8.20
CA PRO A 10 -11.63 -19.36 -9.34
C PRO A 10 -10.58 -20.25 -10.04
N ASP A 11 -10.99 -21.43 -10.49
CA ASP A 11 -10.07 -22.41 -11.10
C ASP A 11 -9.37 -21.84 -12.34
N GLU A 12 -10.02 -20.93 -13.08
CA GLU A 12 -9.51 -20.31 -14.31
C GLU A 12 -8.27 -19.43 -14.07
N ILE A 13 -8.07 -18.93 -12.85
CA ILE A 13 -6.96 -18.02 -12.49
C ILE A 13 -6.06 -18.59 -11.39
N LYS A 14 -6.30 -19.83 -10.98
CA LYS A 14 -5.62 -20.44 -9.82
C LYS A 14 -4.11 -20.55 -9.99
N GLU A 15 -3.63 -20.69 -11.22
CA GLU A 15 -2.20 -20.74 -11.53
C GLU A 15 -1.52 -19.37 -11.44
N ASP A 16 -2.30 -18.28 -11.52
CA ASP A 16 -1.80 -16.90 -11.48
C ASP A 16 -1.92 -16.27 -10.10
N VAL A 17 -2.57 -16.94 -9.15
CA VAL A 17 -2.82 -16.39 -7.80
C VAL A 17 -2.17 -17.27 -6.73
N TYR A 18 -1.19 -16.73 -6.05
CA TYR A 18 -0.52 -17.39 -4.93
C TYR A 18 -1.11 -16.89 -3.61
N ASP A 19 -1.81 -17.77 -2.88
CA ASP A 19 -2.22 -17.51 -1.50
C ASP A 19 -1.16 -18.05 -0.55
N LEU A 20 -0.38 -17.16 0.03
CA LEU A 20 0.74 -17.47 0.89
C LEU A 20 0.35 -17.56 2.38
N GLY A 21 -0.90 -17.23 2.70
CA GLY A 21 -1.36 -17.23 4.08
C GLY A 21 -0.58 -16.26 4.98
N PHE A 22 -0.38 -16.64 6.23
CA PHE A 22 0.46 -15.87 7.16
C PHE A 22 1.92 -16.17 6.90
N LEU A 23 2.70 -15.13 6.62
CA LEU A 23 4.15 -15.18 6.50
C LEU A 23 4.80 -14.62 7.77
N ASP A 24 6.06 -14.99 8.01
CA ASP A 24 6.87 -14.26 8.97
C ASP A 24 7.15 -12.84 8.45
N ILE A 25 7.65 -11.99 9.35
CA ILE A 25 7.77 -10.55 9.05
C ILE A 25 8.76 -10.27 7.92
N GLN A 26 9.85 -11.05 7.84
CA GLN A 26 10.87 -10.87 6.81
C GLN A 26 10.35 -11.29 5.44
N ASP A 27 9.73 -12.47 5.35
CA ASP A 27 9.16 -12.99 4.11
C ASP A 27 8.05 -12.04 3.57
N LYS A 28 7.23 -11.48 4.47
CA LYS A 28 6.24 -10.48 4.11
C LYS A 28 6.87 -9.23 3.47
N TYR A 29 7.94 -8.72 4.07
CA TYR A 29 8.63 -7.55 3.52
C TYR A 29 9.39 -7.85 2.23
N ASP A 30 9.97 -9.04 2.11
CA ASP A 30 10.65 -9.49 0.89
C ASP A 30 9.65 -9.65 -0.26
N ALA A 31 8.48 -10.23 0.00
CA ALA A 31 7.40 -10.31 -0.98
C ALA A 31 6.90 -8.91 -1.39
N CYS A 32 6.73 -8.01 -0.43
CA CYS A 32 6.36 -6.63 -0.71
C CYS A 32 7.42 -5.93 -1.56
N ALA A 33 8.69 -6.02 -1.18
CA ALA A 33 9.79 -5.40 -1.91
C ALA A 33 9.98 -5.97 -3.33
N GLY A 34 9.61 -7.23 -3.55
CA GLY A 34 9.62 -7.88 -4.87
C GLY A 34 8.41 -7.54 -5.74
N SER A 35 7.36 -6.92 -5.20
CA SER A 35 6.13 -6.63 -5.93
C SER A 35 6.24 -5.35 -6.79
N VAL A 36 5.33 -5.19 -7.74
CA VAL A 36 5.15 -3.94 -8.50
C VAL A 36 4.48 -2.87 -7.64
N CYS A 37 3.44 -3.23 -6.91
CA CYS A 37 2.71 -2.37 -5.99
C CYS A 37 1.96 -3.21 -4.95
N LEU A 38 1.55 -2.57 -3.86
CA LEU A 38 0.54 -3.11 -2.97
C LEU A 38 -0.85 -2.75 -3.50
N CYS A 39 -1.71 -3.74 -3.71
CA CYS A 39 -3.13 -3.52 -3.96
C CYS A 39 -3.93 -3.67 -2.66
N GLN A 40 -4.56 -2.59 -2.20
CA GLN A 40 -5.44 -2.55 -1.03
C GLN A 40 -6.86 -2.11 -1.48
N PRO A 41 -7.73 -3.05 -1.88
CA PRO A 41 -9.02 -2.74 -2.47
C PRO A 41 -10.12 -2.47 -1.42
N SER A 42 -9.79 -2.47 -0.13
CA SER A 42 -10.76 -2.23 0.94
C SER A 42 -11.44 -0.88 0.79
N LYS A 43 -12.76 -0.87 0.99
CA LYS A 43 -13.58 0.36 1.01
C LYS A 43 -13.68 0.99 2.39
N ASN A 44 -13.27 0.26 3.43
CA ASN A 44 -13.36 0.69 4.83
C ASN A 44 -12.06 0.34 5.56
N GLU A 45 -11.33 1.36 5.94
CA GLU A 45 -10.09 1.26 6.72
C GLU A 45 -10.08 2.32 7.82
N SER A 46 -9.47 1.99 8.94
CA SER A 46 -9.23 2.97 10.01
C SER A 46 -7.89 3.70 9.82
N PHE A 47 -6.84 2.99 9.39
CA PHE A 47 -5.51 3.54 9.13
C PHE A 47 -4.80 2.84 7.97
N SER A 48 -4.91 1.50 7.89
CA SER A 48 -4.25 0.66 6.89
C SER A 48 -2.72 0.66 6.99
N ILE A 49 -2.19 0.04 8.06
CA ILE A 49 -0.74 -0.09 8.31
C ILE A 49 -0.01 -0.70 7.10
N VAL A 50 -0.63 -1.61 6.37
CA VAL A 50 -0.03 -2.27 5.20
C VAL A 50 0.40 -1.30 4.10
N ILE A 51 -0.25 -0.14 3.98
CA ILE A 51 0.16 0.93 3.06
C ILE A 51 1.49 1.53 3.50
N MET A 52 1.64 1.81 4.79
CA MET A 52 2.89 2.33 5.35
C MET A 52 4.03 1.32 5.20
N GLU A 53 3.76 0.04 5.41
CA GLU A 53 4.72 -1.05 5.19
C GLU A 53 5.15 -1.15 3.72
N SER A 54 4.22 -1.02 2.77
CA SER A 54 4.53 -0.98 1.34
C SER A 54 5.45 0.18 0.98
N TRP A 55 5.16 1.36 1.49
CA TRP A 55 6.01 2.53 1.27
C TRP A 55 7.39 2.40 1.91
N LEU A 56 7.51 1.78 3.09
CA LEU A 56 8.82 1.46 3.68
C LEU A 56 9.64 0.53 2.81
N CYS A 57 8.99 -0.36 2.04
CA CYS A 57 9.61 -1.20 1.02
C CYS A 57 9.84 -0.48 -0.33
N GLU A 58 9.58 0.83 -0.40
CA GLU A 58 9.66 1.64 -1.62
C GLU A 58 8.74 1.15 -2.74
N ARG A 59 7.55 0.63 -2.38
CA ARG A 59 6.53 0.20 -3.34
C ARG A 59 5.32 1.11 -3.30
N PRO A 60 4.82 1.54 -4.47
CA PRO A 60 3.62 2.37 -4.54
C PRO A 60 2.39 1.53 -4.17
N VAL A 61 1.30 2.20 -3.90
CA VAL A 61 0.04 1.55 -3.54
C VAL A 61 -1.04 1.81 -4.59
N LEU A 62 -1.95 0.84 -4.70
CA LEU A 62 -3.17 0.96 -5.48
C LEU A 62 -4.36 0.71 -4.56
N VAL A 63 -5.20 1.71 -4.36
CA VAL A 63 -6.25 1.71 -3.34
C VAL A 63 -7.62 2.02 -3.92
N HIS A 64 -8.68 1.62 -3.21
CA HIS A 64 -10.04 1.91 -3.64
C HIS A 64 -10.43 3.36 -3.29
N LYS A 65 -10.91 4.12 -4.27
CA LYS A 65 -11.28 5.53 -4.16
C LYS A 65 -12.36 5.82 -3.09
N ALA A 66 -13.28 4.87 -2.88
CA ALA A 66 -14.34 5.01 -1.88
C ALA A 66 -13.82 4.93 -0.43
N CYS A 67 -12.61 4.42 -0.20
CA CYS A 67 -11.99 4.47 1.11
C CYS A 67 -11.28 5.82 1.29
N ASN A 68 -11.91 6.75 2.02
CA ASN A 68 -11.35 8.08 2.25
C ASN A 68 -9.98 8.06 2.91
N VAL A 69 -9.75 7.13 3.85
CA VAL A 69 -8.47 7.02 4.58
C VAL A 69 -7.33 6.72 3.60
N THR A 70 -7.43 5.62 2.88
CA THR A 70 -6.35 5.16 1.99
C THR A 70 -6.19 6.04 0.75
N SER A 71 -7.30 6.54 0.18
CA SER A 71 -7.24 7.44 -0.97
C SER A 71 -6.66 8.81 -0.60
N ASN A 72 -6.91 9.32 0.60
CA ASN A 72 -6.28 10.55 1.08
C ASN A 72 -4.77 10.34 1.31
N PHE A 73 -4.36 9.23 1.93
CA PHE A 73 -2.94 8.91 2.04
C PHE A 73 -2.23 8.86 0.69
N ALA A 74 -2.83 8.19 -0.31
CA ALA A 74 -2.26 8.12 -1.65
C ALA A 74 -2.11 9.51 -2.31
N LYS A 75 -3.09 10.41 -2.10
CA LYS A 75 -3.05 11.79 -2.61
C LYS A 75 -2.03 12.65 -1.89
N GLU A 76 -2.05 12.66 -0.56
CA GLU A 76 -1.18 13.51 0.27
C GLU A 76 0.28 13.14 0.10
N SER A 77 0.58 11.84 0.02
CA SER A 77 1.95 11.36 -0.18
C SER A 77 2.42 11.42 -1.64
N ASN A 78 1.50 11.58 -2.60
CA ASN A 78 1.76 11.41 -4.03
C ASN A 78 2.44 10.06 -4.38
N SER A 79 2.05 9.01 -3.66
CA SER A 79 2.74 7.72 -3.68
C SER A 79 1.83 6.53 -3.94
N GLY A 80 0.67 6.79 -4.54
CA GLY A 80 -0.30 5.77 -4.89
C GLY A 80 -1.29 6.24 -5.94
N LEU A 81 -1.86 5.27 -6.62
CA LEU A 81 -3.01 5.46 -7.51
C LEU A 81 -4.27 4.95 -6.82
N TYR A 82 -5.42 5.40 -7.29
CA TYR A 82 -6.70 4.97 -6.77
C TYR A 82 -7.69 4.70 -7.90
N PHE A 83 -8.54 3.71 -7.70
CA PHE A 83 -9.53 3.24 -8.67
C PHE A 83 -10.92 3.19 -8.04
N ASN A 84 -11.94 3.29 -8.86
CA ASN A 84 -13.34 3.19 -8.46
C ASN A 84 -14.02 1.94 -9.03
N ASP A 85 -13.60 1.51 -10.22
CA ASP A 85 -14.13 0.35 -10.92
C ASP A 85 -13.01 -0.50 -11.54
N TYR A 86 -13.40 -1.60 -12.20
CA TYR A 86 -12.46 -2.54 -12.80
C TYR A 86 -11.61 -1.90 -13.91
N PHE A 87 -12.17 -1.04 -14.74
CA PHE A 87 -11.43 -0.44 -15.84
C PHE A 87 -10.37 0.55 -15.35
N GLU A 88 -10.70 1.34 -14.33
CA GLU A 88 -9.72 2.19 -13.66
C GLU A 88 -8.64 1.35 -12.95
N PHE A 89 -9.02 0.24 -12.30
CA PHE A 89 -8.07 -0.69 -11.68
C PHE A 89 -7.08 -1.24 -12.71
N GLU A 90 -7.59 -1.82 -13.80
CA GLU A 90 -6.77 -2.35 -14.88
C GLU A 90 -5.83 -1.28 -15.46
N GLY A 91 -6.35 -0.08 -15.71
CA GLY A 91 -5.57 1.06 -16.18
C GLY A 91 -4.43 1.45 -15.23
N CYS A 92 -4.70 1.45 -13.92
CA CYS A 92 -3.66 1.73 -12.91
C CYS A 92 -2.58 0.65 -12.85
N VAL A 93 -2.97 -0.64 -12.91
CA VAL A 93 -2.01 -1.75 -12.95
C VAL A 93 -1.13 -1.65 -14.19
N ASN A 94 -1.75 -1.48 -15.37
CA ASN A 94 -1.01 -1.31 -16.63
C ASN A 94 -0.09 -0.10 -16.60
N TYR A 95 -0.51 1.00 -15.96
CA TYR A 95 0.33 2.18 -15.80
C TYR A 95 1.60 1.86 -15.01
N TYR A 96 1.50 1.19 -13.86
CA TYR A 96 2.66 0.79 -13.07
C TYR A 96 3.58 -0.18 -13.80
N VAL A 97 3.02 -1.18 -14.47
CA VAL A 97 3.79 -2.20 -15.21
C VAL A 97 4.56 -1.57 -16.37
N ASN A 98 3.93 -0.64 -17.10
CA ASN A 98 4.54 0.01 -18.25
C ASN A 98 5.46 1.20 -17.90
N ASN A 99 5.42 1.67 -16.63
CA ASN A 99 6.23 2.81 -16.16
C ASN A 99 6.95 2.47 -14.84
N PRO A 100 7.86 1.48 -14.83
CA PRO A 100 8.51 1.00 -13.62
C PRO A 100 9.33 2.09 -12.90
N ASP A 101 9.92 3.01 -13.62
CA ASP A 101 10.68 4.14 -13.05
C ASP A 101 9.77 5.10 -12.27
N ILE A 102 8.55 5.34 -12.79
CA ILE A 102 7.54 6.16 -12.10
C ILE A 102 7.04 5.44 -10.86
N ALA A 103 6.74 4.14 -10.97
CA ALA A 103 6.33 3.32 -9.84
C ALA A 103 7.39 3.34 -8.72
N ALA A 104 8.67 3.17 -9.07
CA ALA A 104 9.77 3.25 -8.12
C ALA A 104 9.92 4.65 -7.49
N ALA A 105 9.77 5.71 -8.27
CA ALA A 105 9.81 7.09 -7.75
C ALA A 105 8.66 7.35 -6.77
N MET A 106 7.45 6.89 -7.08
CA MET A 106 6.29 6.99 -6.17
C MET A 106 6.51 6.21 -4.88
N GLY A 107 7.08 5.01 -4.96
CA GLY A 107 7.43 4.22 -3.77
C GLY A 107 8.42 4.93 -2.85
N LYS A 108 9.48 5.53 -3.42
CA LYS A 108 10.46 6.33 -2.66
C LYS A 108 9.83 7.55 -2.00
N THR A 109 8.94 8.24 -2.71
CA THR A 109 8.20 9.38 -2.14
C THR A 109 7.33 8.92 -0.97
N GLY A 110 6.67 7.76 -1.09
CA GLY A 110 5.89 7.17 0.01
C GLY A 110 6.75 6.83 1.22
N ARG A 111 7.94 6.26 1.01
CA ARG A 111 8.87 6.00 2.10
C ARG A 111 9.25 7.29 2.83
N GLN A 112 9.57 8.35 2.10
CA GLN A 112 9.88 9.64 2.71
C GLN A 112 8.69 10.18 3.51
N PHE A 113 7.48 10.09 2.96
CA PHE A 113 6.25 10.49 3.65
C PHE A 113 6.07 9.75 4.99
N VAL A 114 6.31 8.43 5.04
CA VAL A 114 6.25 7.66 6.28
C VAL A 114 7.31 8.12 7.27
N LEU A 115 8.55 8.31 6.82
CA LEU A 115 9.64 8.76 7.67
C LEU A 115 9.42 10.15 8.26
N ASP A 116 8.80 11.06 7.50
CA ASP A 116 8.55 12.44 7.93
C ASP A 116 7.35 12.55 8.86
N ASN A 117 6.42 11.59 8.81
CA ASN A 117 5.14 11.71 9.52
C ASN A 117 4.94 10.70 10.64
N TYR A 118 5.58 9.52 10.58
CA TYR A 118 5.25 8.37 11.44
C TYR A 118 6.45 7.77 12.19
N LYS A 119 7.63 8.37 12.15
CA LYS A 119 8.70 8.01 13.08
C LYS A 119 8.31 8.34 14.51
N TRP A 120 8.82 7.57 15.45
CA TRP A 120 8.51 7.74 16.86
C TRP A 120 8.85 9.13 17.39
N ASP A 121 9.98 9.69 17.02
CA ASP A 121 10.38 11.05 17.42
C ASP A 121 9.42 12.11 16.91
N VAL A 122 8.92 11.97 15.66
CA VAL A 122 7.91 12.86 15.06
C VAL A 122 6.58 12.72 15.80
N ILE A 123 6.14 11.51 16.06
CA ILE A 123 4.87 11.24 16.76
C ILE A 123 4.93 11.75 18.19
N VAL A 124 6.01 11.44 18.93
CA VAL A 124 6.20 11.92 20.31
C VAL A 124 6.23 13.44 20.36
N LYS A 125 6.95 14.09 19.43
CA LYS A 125 6.96 15.55 19.38
C LYS A 125 5.56 16.12 19.16
N ARG A 126 4.81 15.63 18.17
CA ARG A 126 3.42 16.08 17.92
C ARG A 126 2.52 15.89 19.14
N PHE A 127 2.73 14.78 19.87
CA PHE A 127 1.97 14.50 21.07
C PHE A 127 2.30 15.49 22.19
N LEU A 128 3.58 15.76 22.43
CA LEU A 128 4.03 16.75 23.42
C LEU A 128 3.57 18.16 23.07
N ASP A 129 3.71 18.56 21.79
CA ASP A 129 3.24 19.86 21.31
C ASP A 129 1.73 20.04 21.51
N PHE A 130 0.94 18.95 21.34
CA PHE A 130 -0.50 18.99 21.56
C PHE A 130 -0.90 19.21 23.01
N PHE A 131 -0.12 18.69 23.95
CA PHE A 131 -0.35 18.86 25.38
C PHE A 131 0.40 20.06 26.01
N GLU A 132 1.11 20.84 25.19
CA GLU A 132 1.90 22.01 25.66
C GLU A 132 2.90 21.64 26.78
N VAL A 133 3.57 20.50 26.66
CA VAL A 133 4.54 19.96 27.64
C VAL A 133 5.98 20.15 27.15
#